data_9d43d9ca7890831c764a81d3da294048
#
_entry.id   9d43d9ca7890831c764a81d3da294048
#
_cell.length_a   1.000
_cell.length_b   1.000
_cell.length_c   1.000
_cell.angle_alpha   90.00
_cell.angle_beta   90.00
_cell.angle_gamma   90.00
#
_symmetry.space_group_name_H-M   'P 1'
#
loop_
_entity.id
_entity.type
_entity.pdbx_description
1 polymer ?
#
loop_
_entity_poly.entity_id
_entity_poly.type
_entity_poly.pdbx_seq_one_letter_code
_entity_poly.pdbx_strand_id
1 'polypeptide(L)'
;MYYAFLTRLVVNNFLFFVFIFVSGFSVFSMKIHMGIPQFLYMLFFQICIVGATEEISFRGFLLREISAATTGNLGIFLSSALFAVVHIKFGLPTVILSTIFGFILAALRRDVRISLTSLAIAHGLVNALLIIISESVT
;
A
#
# COMPACT_ATOMS: atom_id res chain seq x y z
N MET A 1 26.30 5.02 -10.08
CA MET A 1 24.92 5.55 -9.93
C MET A 1 23.89 4.43 -9.75
N TYR A 2 23.91 3.37 -10.56
CA TYR A 2 22.98 2.24 -10.50
C TYR A 2 23.06 1.43 -9.18
N TYR A 3 24.25 1.11 -8.70
CA TYR A 3 24.45 0.38 -7.44
C TYR A 3 23.98 1.16 -6.21
N ALA A 4 24.21 2.48 -6.16
CA ALA A 4 23.70 3.31 -5.07
C ALA A 4 22.17 3.39 -5.06
N PHE A 5 21.51 3.33 -6.23
CA PHE A 5 20.08 3.22 -6.38
C PHE A 5 19.57 1.88 -5.82
N LEU A 6 20.16 0.76 -6.24
CA LEU A 6 19.77 -0.57 -5.77
C LEU A 6 19.99 -0.75 -4.26
N THR A 7 21.11 -0.24 -3.72
CA THR A 7 21.39 -0.30 -2.28
C THR A 7 20.36 0.50 -1.48
N ARG A 8 20.01 1.71 -1.92
CA ARG A 8 18.96 2.52 -1.29
C ARG A 8 17.57 1.87 -1.41
N LEU A 9 17.27 1.29 -2.57
CA LEU A 9 16.03 0.56 -2.81
C LEU A 9 15.91 -0.66 -1.88
N VAL A 10 16.95 -1.46 -1.79
CA VAL A 10 16.94 -2.72 -1.02
C VAL A 10 17.06 -2.46 0.48
N VAL A 11 18.02 -1.66 0.92
CA VAL A 11 18.31 -1.49 2.35
C VAL A 11 17.25 -0.64 3.07
N ASN A 12 16.85 0.51 2.48
CA ASN A 12 15.86 1.39 3.12
C ASN A 12 14.43 0.83 3.07
N ASN A 13 14.13 -0.07 2.12
CA ASN A 13 12.81 -0.65 2.01
C ASN A 13 12.70 -2.07 2.57
N PHE A 14 13.81 -2.79 2.78
CA PHE A 14 13.76 -4.15 3.31
C PHE A 14 13.10 -4.22 4.69
N LEU A 15 13.54 -3.41 5.64
CA LEU A 15 12.93 -3.30 6.97
C LEU A 15 11.46 -2.87 6.90
N PHE A 16 11.14 -2.02 5.95
CA PHE A 16 9.80 -1.54 5.70
C PHE A 16 8.90 -2.63 5.10
N PHE A 17 9.37 -3.41 4.12
CA PHE A 17 8.64 -4.58 3.61
C PHE A 17 8.43 -5.65 4.68
N VAL A 18 9.42 -5.87 5.55
CA VAL A 18 9.29 -6.76 6.71
C VAL A 18 8.22 -6.24 7.67
N PHE A 19 8.20 -4.94 7.95
CA PHE A 19 7.21 -4.31 8.82
C PHE A 19 5.78 -4.42 8.25
N ILE A 20 5.58 -4.11 6.96
CA ILE A 20 4.27 -4.31 6.28
C ILE A 20 3.87 -5.77 6.30
N PHE A 21 4.81 -6.69 6.04
CA PHE A 21 4.53 -8.12 6.03
C PHE A 21 4.07 -8.62 7.39
N VAL A 22 4.70 -8.17 8.47
CA VAL A 22 4.37 -8.54 9.86
C VAL A 22 3.08 -7.87 10.31
N SER A 23 2.91 -6.56 10.08
CA SER A 23 1.71 -5.82 10.51
C SER A 23 0.45 -6.24 9.76
N GLY A 24 0.55 -6.51 8.44
CA GLY A 24 -0.56 -7.03 7.66
C GLY A 24 -1.04 -8.41 8.11
N PHE A 25 -0.16 -9.22 8.70
CA PHE A 25 -0.54 -10.53 9.26
C PHE A 25 -1.35 -10.41 10.55
N SER A 26 -1.03 -9.42 11.39
CA SER A 26 -1.67 -9.24 12.71
C SER A 26 -3.13 -8.75 12.60
N VAL A 27 -3.43 -7.92 11.60
CA VAL A 27 -4.78 -7.32 11.44
C VAL A 27 -5.79 -8.31 10.87
N PHE A 28 -5.34 -9.23 10.00
CA PHE A 28 -6.23 -10.21 9.35
C PHE A 28 -6.67 -11.36 10.29
N SER A 29 -6.00 -11.54 11.42
CA SER A 29 -6.30 -12.64 12.37
C SER A 29 -7.27 -12.26 13.48
N MET A 30 -7.74 -11.03 13.55
CA MET A 30 -8.67 -10.58 14.59
C MET A 30 -10.11 -10.74 14.12
N LYS A 31 -10.76 -11.86 14.44
CA LYS A 31 -12.23 -11.95 14.50
C LYS A 31 -12.69 -11.06 15.67
N ILE A 32 -13.18 -9.86 15.35
CA ILE A 32 -13.56 -8.91 16.37
C ILE A 32 -15.06 -8.58 16.19
N HIS A 33 -15.85 -8.85 17.22
CA HIS A 33 -17.05 -8.08 17.45
C HIS A 33 -16.62 -6.63 17.76
N MET A 34 -16.57 -5.79 16.71
CA MET A 34 -16.00 -4.45 16.83
C MET A 34 -16.98 -3.52 17.55
N GLY A 35 -16.67 -3.22 18.82
CA GLY A 35 -17.21 -2.04 19.47
C GLY A 35 -16.63 -0.74 18.87
N ILE A 36 -17.22 0.41 19.24
CA ILE A 36 -16.79 1.73 18.73
C ILE A 36 -15.28 1.98 18.95
N PRO A 37 -14.67 1.68 20.13
CA PRO A 37 -13.24 1.91 20.34
C PRO A 37 -12.36 1.09 19.40
N GLN A 38 -12.70 -0.18 19.16
CA GLN A 38 -11.97 -1.07 18.26
C GLN A 38 -12.05 -0.60 16.80
N PHE A 39 -13.22 -0.15 16.38
CA PHE A 39 -13.42 0.45 15.06
C PHE A 39 -12.56 1.70 14.86
N LEU A 40 -12.54 2.63 15.82
CA LEU A 40 -11.73 3.84 15.74
C LEU A 40 -10.22 3.52 15.72
N TYR A 41 -9.80 2.57 16.53
CA TYR A 41 -8.40 2.09 16.51
C TYR A 41 -8.03 1.48 15.16
N MET A 42 -8.87 0.60 14.62
CA MET A 42 -8.67 -0.01 13.29
C MET A 42 -8.59 1.06 12.21
N LEU A 43 -9.50 2.02 12.20
CA LEU A 43 -9.52 3.11 11.23
C LEU A 43 -8.24 3.95 11.32
N PHE A 44 -7.84 4.35 12.53
CA PHE A 44 -6.58 5.07 12.75
C PHE A 44 -5.39 4.27 12.24
N PHE A 45 -5.31 2.98 12.57
CA PHE A 45 -4.22 2.12 12.16
C PHE A 45 -4.14 1.98 10.63
N GLN A 46 -5.28 1.78 9.96
CA GLN A 46 -5.32 1.64 8.50
C GLN A 46 -4.93 2.93 7.78
N ILE A 47 -5.28 4.09 8.30
CA ILE A 47 -4.95 5.38 7.68
C ILE A 47 -3.53 5.81 8.02
N CYS A 48 -3.21 5.89 9.32
CA CYS A 48 -1.98 6.54 9.79
C CYS A 48 -0.76 5.62 9.74
N ILE A 49 -0.96 4.31 9.81
CA ILE A 49 0.15 3.35 9.77
C ILE A 49 0.20 2.66 8.42
N VAL A 50 -0.79 1.86 8.06
CA VAL A 50 -0.74 1.06 6.83
C VAL A 50 -0.76 1.95 5.58
N GLY A 51 -1.81 2.74 5.39
CA GLY A 51 -1.96 3.62 4.22
C GLY A 51 -0.81 4.61 4.10
N ALA A 52 -0.41 5.28 5.19
CA ALA A 52 0.70 6.24 5.14
C ALA A 52 2.02 5.57 4.76
N THR A 53 2.36 4.44 5.38
CA THR A 53 3.63 3.76 5.09
C THR A 53 3.66 3.19 3.69
N GLU A 54 2.57 2.62 3.20
CA GLU A 54 2.50 2.08 1.84
C GLU A 54 2.55 3.19 0.79
N GLU A 55 1.80 4.30 0.96
CA GLU A 55 1.83 5.38 -0.01
C GLU A 55 3.18 6.11 -0.04
N ILE A 56 3.83 6.33 1.09
CA ILE A 56 5.18 6.90 1.13
C ILE A 56 6.16 6.02 0.35
N SER A 57 6.09 4.71 0.52
CA SER A 57 7.03 3.79 -0.14
C SER A 57 6.74 3.61 -1.61
N PHE A 58 5.50 3.31 -1.98
CA PHE A 58 5.17 3.01 -3.36
C PHE A 58 5.02 4.27 -4.21
N ARG A 59 4.36 5.32 -3.72
CA ARG A 59 4.07 6.54 -4.50
C ARG A 59 5.04 7.68 -4.19
N GLY A 60 5.53 7.75 -2.95
CA GLY A 60 6.54 8.74 -2.58
C GLY A 60 7.93 8.39 -3.07
N PHE A 61 8.34 7.14 -2.94
CA PHE A 61 9.69 6.69 -3.26
C PHE A 61 9.74 5.86 -4.55
N LEU A 62 9.15 4.67 -4.58
CA LEU A 62 9.33 3.69 -5.65
C LEU A 62 8.89 4.23 -7.02
N LEU A 63 7.69 4.76 -7.12
CA LEU A 63 7.17 5.38 -8.35
C LEU A 63 8.09 6.48 -8.86
N ARG A 64 8.59 7.34 -7.97
CA ARG A 64 9.49 8.44 -8.33
C ARG A 64 10.82 7.90 -8.86
N GLU A 65 11.45 6.97 -8.16
CA GLU A 65 12.76 6.44 -8.53
C GLU A 65 12.71 5.63 -9.85
N ILE A 66 11.68 4.80 -10.03
CA ILE A 66 11.52 4.04 -11.28
C ILE A 66 11.21 5.00 -12.43
N SER A 67 10.34 5.99 -12.24
CA SER A 67 10.01 6.97 -13.29
C SER A 67 11.22 7.82 -13.68
N ALA A 68 12.10 8.15 -12.75
CA ALA A 68 13.35 8.85 -13.03
C ALA A 68 14.39 8.01 -13.78
N ALA A 69 14.39 6.69 -13.53
CA ALA A 69 15.32 5.76 -14.18
C ALA A 69 14.81 5.23 -15.54
N THR A 70 13.52 5.39 -15.85
CA THR A 70 12.87 4.83 -17.04
C THR A 70 11.96 5.85 -17.71
N THR A 71 10.66 5.55 -17.76
CA THR A 71 9.61 6.47 -18.20
C THR A 71 8.50 6.54 -17.15
N GLY A 72 7.74 7.65 -17.13
CA GLY A 72 6.63 7.80 -16.18
C GLY A 72 5.58 6.70 -16.30
N ASN A 73 5.27 6.22 -17.51
CA ASN A 73 4.31 5.13 -17.70
C ASN A 73 4.84 3.80 -17.19
N LEU A 74 6.11 3.51 -17.43
CA LEU A 74 6.76 2.32 -16.90
C LEU A 74 6.90 2.39 -15.37
N GLY A 75 7.11 3.59 -14.82
CA GLY A 75 7.10 3.84 -13.38
C GLY A 75 5.77 3.48 -12.75
N ILE A 76 4.63 3.92 -13.33
CA ILE A 76 3.29 3.53 -12.85
C ILE A 76 3.12 2.01 -12.89
N PHE A 77 3.41 1.39 -14.05
CA PHE A 77 3.22 -0.04 -14.23
C PHE A 77 4.04 -0.86 -13.22
N LEU A 78 5.35 -0.61 -13.15
CA LEU A 78 6.24 -1.39 -12.27
C LEU A 78 5.96 -1.16 -10.79
N SER A 79 5.68 0.08 -10.35
CA SER A 79 5.35 0.35 -8.95
C SER A 79 4.03 -0.31 -8.54
N SER A 80 3.05 -0.38 -9.45
CA SER A 80 1.77 -1.05 -9.20
C SER A 80 1.90 -2.57 -9.20
N ALA A 81 2.71 -3.13 -10.08
CA ALA A 81 3.01 -4.56 -10.09
C ALA A 81 3.73 -4.99 -8.81
N LEU A 82 4.72 -4.23 -8.35
CA LEU A 82 5.41 -4.50 -7.09
C LEU A 82 4.48 -4.35 -5.88
N PHE A 83 3.55 -3.37 -5.92
CA PHE A 83 2.52 -3.24 -4.90
C PHE A 83 1.61 -4.47 -4.85
N ALA A 84 1.24 -5.04 -5.99
CA ALA A 84 0.44 -6.26 -6.04
C ALA A 84 1.21 -7.50 -5.53
N VAL A 85 2.50 -7.61 -5.86
CA VAL A 85 3.34 -8.74 -5.43
C VAL A 85 3.43 -8.85 -3.91
N VAL A 86 3.50 -7.75 -3.16
CA VAL A 86 3.53 -7.81 -1.69
C VAL A 86 2.20 -8.30 -1.08
N HIS A 87 1.12 -8.30 -1.86
CA HIS A 87 -0.19 -8.80 -1.46
C HIS A 87 -0.45 -10.26 -1.85
N ILE A 88 0.53 -10.96 -2.45
CA ILE A 88 0.36 -12.33 -2.98
C ILE A 88 -0.09 -13.33 -1.91
N LYS A 89 0.31 -13.13 -0.66
CA LYS A 89 -0.08 -13.99 0.47
C LYS A 89 -1.58 -13.99 0.78
N PHE A 90 -2.31 -12.97 0.31
CA PHE A 90 -3.76 -12.85 0.52
C PHE A 90 -4.59 -13.48 -0.62
N GLY A 91 -3.93 -14.13 -1.57
CA GLY A 91 -4.56 -14.85 -2.67
C GLY A 91 -4.78 -14.01 -3.93
N LEU A 92 -5.11 -14.70 -5.01
CA LEU A 92 -5.21 -14.12 -6.36
C LEU A 92 -6.22 -12.96 -6.47
N PRO A 93 -7.42 -13.01 -5.86
CA PRO A 93 -8.35 -11.88 -5.92
C PRO A 93 -7.74 -10.59 -5.36
N THR A 94 -7.02 -10.67 -4.24
CA THR A 94 -6.36 -9.52 -3.63
C THR A 94 -5.23 -8.99 -4.52
N VAL A 95 -4.45 -9.86 -5.17
CA VAL A 95 -3.42 -9.44 -6.12
C VAL A 95 -4.01 -8.64 -7.28
N ILE A 96 -5.13 -9.12 -7.86
CA ILE A 96 -5.80 -8.41 -8.95
C ILE A 96 -6.31 -7.05 -8.49
N LEU A 97 -7.02 -6.99 -7.36
CA LEU A 97 -7.54 -5.74 -6.80
C LEU A 97 -6.40 -4.77 -6.45
N SER A 98 -5.33 -5.25 -5.83
CA SER A 98 -4.16 -4.44 -5.49
C SER A 98 -3.44 -3.92 -6.73
N THR A 99 -3.40 -4.69 -7.84
CA THR A 99 -2.84 -4.20 -9.10
C THR A 99 -3.64 -3.02 -9.64
N ILE A 100 -4.97 -3.16 -9.74
CA ILE A 100 -5.87 -2.12 -10.24
C ILE A 100 -5.80 -0.87 -9.33
N PHE A 101 -5.95 -1.08 -8.04
CA PHE A 101 -5.89 0.00 -7.04
C PHE A 101 -4.52 0.68 -7.05
N GLY A 102 -3.45 -0.11 -7.10
CA GLY A 102 -2.09 0.37 -7.22
C GLY A 102 -1.87 1.27 -8.43
N PHE A 103 -2.41 0.87 -9.58
CA PHE A 103 -2.34 1.64 -10.82
C PHE A 103 -3.08 2.98 -10.72
N ILE A 104 -4.31 2.96 -10.17
CA ILE A 104 -5.11 4.17 -9.97
C ILE A 104 -4.37 5.17 -9.08
N LEU A 105 -3.88 4.73 -7.91
CA LEU A 105 -3.18 5.63 -6.98
C LEU A 105 -1.85 6.16 -7.56
N ALA A 106 -1.13 5.34 -8.32
CA ALA A 106 0.10 5.78 -8.99
C ALA A 106 -0.18 6.82 -10.09
N ALA A 107 -1.24 6.62 -10.89
CA ALA A 107 -1.67 7.59 -11.88
C ALA A 107 -2.15 8.90 -11.23
N LEU A 108 -2.97 8.83 -10.19
CA LEU A 108 -3.41 10.00 -9.41
C LEU A 108 -2.22 10.76 -8.83
N ARG A 109 -1.22 10.07 -8.30
CA ARG A 109 -0.02 10.70 -7.77
C ARG A 109 0.79 11.42 -8.84
N ARG A 110 1.02 10.78 -9.99
CA ARG A 110 1.87 11.31 -11.05
C ARG A 110 1.17 12.38 -11.88
N ASP A 111 -0.03 12.06 -12.38
CA ASP A 111 -0.68 12.87 -13.43
C ASP A 111 -1.57 13.98 -12.85
N VAL A 112 -2.26 13.69 -11.75
CA VAL A 112 -3.14 14.66 -11.04
C VAL A 112 -2.40 15.37 -9.90
N ARG A 113 -1.23 14.87 -9.49
CA ARG A 113 -0.39 15.42 -8.41
C ARG A 113 -1.07 15.44 -7.04
N ILE A 114 -1.93 14.46 -6.77
CA ILE A 114 -2.56 14.32 -5.46
C ILE A 114 -1.50 14.11 -4.38
N SER A 115 -1.71 14.70 -3.20
CA SER A 115 -0.77 14.61 -2.08
C SER A 115 -0.67 13.17 -1.54
N LEU A 116 0.49 12.81 -1.00
CA LEU A 116 0.66 11.50 -0.35
C LEU A 116 -0.28 11.32 0.84
N THR A 117 -0.56 12.40 1.58
CA THR A 117 -1.51 12.38 2.69
C THR A 117 -2.92 12.03 2.22
N SER A 118 -3.38 12.65 1.12
CA SER A 118 -4.71 12.33 0.57
C SER A 118 -4.80 10.89 0.07
N LEU A 119 -3.72 10.39 -0.56
CA LEU A 119 -3.65 8.99 -1.00
C LEU A 119 -3.64 8.02 0.19
N ALA A 120 -2.90 8.33 1.26
CA ALA A 120 -2.86 7.52 2.47
C ALA A 120 -4.22 7.44 3.16
N ILE A 121 -4.95 8.56 3.24
CA ILE A 121 -6.31 8.59 3.78
C ILE A 121 -7.24 7.73 2.92
N ALA A 122 -7.25 7.94 1.60
CA ALA A 122 -8.10 7.17 0.69
C ALA A 122 -7.78 5.67 0.76
N HIS A 123 -6.50 5.32 0.78
CA HIS A 123 -6.04 3.93 0.90
C HIS A 123 -6.48 3.29 2.23
N GLY A 124 -6.24 3.95 3.34
CA GLY A 124 -6.63 3.45 4.66
C GLY A 124 -8.15 3.30 4.81
N LEU A 125 -8.94 4.21 4.22
CA LEU A 125 -10.40 4.09 4.20
C LEU A 125 -10.87 2.87 3.37
N VAL A 126 -10.26 2.62 2.21
CA VAL A 126 -10.57 1.43 1.40
C VAL A 126 -10.22 0.15 2.16
N ASN A 127 -9.05 0.09 2.80
CA ASN A 127 -8.67 -1.05 3.63
C ASN A 127 -9.66 -1.29 4.78
N ALA A 128 -10.04 -0.23 5.51
CA ALA A 128 -11.02 -0.31 6.58
C ALA A 128 -12.38 -0.82 6.08
N LEU A 129 -12.84 -0.34 4.93
CA LEU A 129 -14.09 -0.78 4.30
C LEU A 129 -14.02 -2.27 3.93
N LEU A 130 -12.92 -2.73 3.34
CA LEU A 130 -12.74 -4.14 2.98
C LEU A 130 -12.75 -5.06 4.20
N ILE A 131 -12.14 -4.63 5.31
CA ILE A 131 -12.19 -5.36 6.58
C ILE A 131 -13.64 -5.49 7.06
N ILE A 132 -14.41 -4.39 7.09
CA ILE A 132 -15.83 -4.41 7.52
C ILE A 132 -16.67 -5.36 6.64
N ILE A 133 -16.48 -5.30 5.33
CA ILE A 133 -17.21 -6.17 4.40
C ILE A 133 -16.84 -7.63 4.63
N SER A 134 -15.57 -7.97 4.83
CA SER A 134 -15.13 -9.34 5.08
C SER A 134 -15.72 -9.92 6.35
N GLU A 135 -15.88 -9.11 7.40
CA GLU A 135 -16.50 -9.51 8.67
C GLU A 135 -18.02 -9.72 8.56
N SER A 136 -18.68 -8.99 7.64
CA SER A 136 -20.15 -9.09 7.47
C SER A 136 -20.59 -10.32 6.66
N VAL A 137 -19.68 -11.00 5.99
CA VAL A 137 -19.95 -12.16 5.10
C VAL A 137 -19.61 -13.49 5.79
N THR A 138 -18.92 -13.47 6.92
CA THR A 138 -18.57 -14.66 7.73
C THR A 138 -19.49 -14.83 8.93
#